data_7903a4ff86b0a93ec2afcf05ef0b78ca
#
_entry.id   7903a4ff86b0a93ec2afcf05ef0b78ca
#
_cell.length_a   1.000
_cell.length_b   1.000
_cell.length_c   1.000
_cell.angle_alpha   90.00
_cell.angle_beta   90.00
_cell.angle_gamma   90.00
#
_symmetry.space_group_name_H-M   'P 1'
#
loop_
_entity.id
_entity.type
_entity.pdbx_description
1 polymer ?
#
loop_
_entity_poly.entity_id
_entity_poly.type
_entity_poly.pdbx_seq_one_letter_code
_entity_poly.pdbx_strand_id
1 'polypeptide(L)'
;MSKKIRRFLGILLACVVTTFALFAHDSKSASTPQGAGVASSATRNAAIVATSMAVLKETSELRELSILRPVKSGAQSRTDIERMIVRNLDEQTTPAEMHATETALKKLGLAPEAFRYRPFIIKLLTEQVAGYYDPKAQNFYLADWIELEGQKPVMAHELTHALQDQHFNLRRFEKWPSGDSDAEMAAHALIEGDATLAMTIYMARNPLVALAFIRSLGATAMASAQFNQAPRALRESLIFPYEQGSEWSTSVYKRGGWKMVSDAFVKLPLSTEQILHPEKYISYEPPVKISLPDIGNLLGRGWRRIDYDVNGEWSYYLILDQFLGAPAESRRAAMGWAGDRYELYEGPLPDQIVIAQLSAWDSENDAREFFDAYTKRTDRRYEGVQVEDGGTSDFHKWQTKEGNVFLERRGERVLILEGLPPGLDWKVINRNLWR
;
A
#
# COMPACT_ATOMS: atom_id res chain seq x y z
N MET A 1 9.52 -24.65 13.83
CA MET A 1 8.79 -24.49 12.57
C MET A 1 8.63 -23.00 12.34
N SER A 2 8.92 -22.52 11.18
CA SER A 2 9.44 -21.19 10.85
C SER A 2 8.48 -20.02 11.16
N LYS A 3 8.92 -19.10 12.06
CA LYS A 3 8.29 -17.81 12.35
C LYS A 3 8.87 -16.71 11.43
N LYS A 4 8.79 -16.86 10.11
CA LYS A 4 9.34 -15.87 9.18
C LYS A 4 8.52 -15.84 7.88
N ILE A 5 7.33 -15.28 7.94
CA ILE A 5 6.60 -15.05 6.70
C ILE A 5 5.92 -13.67 6.79
N ARG A 6 6.26 -12.79 5.85
CA ARG A 6 5.62 -11.60 5.29
C ARG A 6 5.96 -10.23 5.83
N ARG A 7 6.46 -9.44 4.89
CA ARG A 7 6.63 -7.99 5.02
C ARG A 7 6.55 -7.36 3.63
N PHE A 8 5.36 -6.94 3.25
CA PHE A 8 5.12 -6.48 1.89
C PHE A 8 5.29 -4.97 1.70
N LEU A 9 4.99 -4.17 2.71
CA LEU A 9 5.04 -2.70 2.63
C LEU A 9 6.13 -2.06 3.48
N GLY A 10 6.75 -2.77 4.40
CA GLY A 10 7.82 -2.25 5.27
C GLY A 10 9.11 -1.79 4.54
N ILE A 11 9.21 -2.03 3.22
CA ILE A 11 10.34 -1.59 2.39
C ILE A 11 10.27 -0.10 2.07
N LEU A 12 9.10 0.52 2.21
CA LEU A 12 8.79 1.87 1.78
C LEU A 12 8.78 2.91 2.91
N LEU A 13 9.44 2.66 4.03
CA LEU A 13 9.82 3.72 4.97
C LEU A 13 10.93 4.63 4.41
N ALA A 14 11.21 4.52 3.13
CA ALA A 14 12.10 5.37 2.40
C ALA A 14 11.42 5.79 1.10
N CYS A 15 10.76 6.93 1.13
CA CYS A 15 10.75 7.84 0.01
C CYS A 15 10.13 7.42 -1.30
N VAL A 16 8.85 7.35 -1.34
CA VAL A 16 8.19 7.71 -2.60
C VAL A 16 7.45 9.01 -2.35
N VAL A 17 8.10 10.15 -2.52
CA VAL A 17 7.37 11.38 -2.80
C VAL A 17 6.80 11.22 -4.19
N THR A 18 5.72 10.47 -4.29
CA THR A 18 4.84 10.52 -5.44
C THR A 18 4.16 11.87 -5.43
N THR A 19 4.83 12.82 -6.08
CA THR A 19 4.22 14.08 -6.44
C THR A 19 3.12 13.80 -7.45
N PHE A 20 1.94 13.42 -6.92
CA PHE A 20 0.77 13.30 -7.73
C PHE A 20 0.28 14.67 -8.17
N ALA A 21 0.35 14.90 -9.46
CA ALA A 21 -0.30 15.98 -10.14
C ALA A 21 -1.82 15.82 -10.02
N LEU A 22 -2.44 16.59 -9.15
CA LEU A 22 -3.88 16.90 -9.15
C LEU A 22 -4.28 17.78 -10.34
N PHE A 23 -3.49 17.88 -11.41
CA PHE A 23 -3.80 18.66 -12.61
C PHE A 23 -3.31 17.98 -13.88
N ALA A 24 -4.13 17.09 -14.43
CA ALA A 24 -4.04 16.72 -15.83
C ALA A 24 -4.76 17.82 -16.64
N HIS A 25 -4.01 18.79 -17.19
CA HIS A 25 -4.47 19.59 -18.31
C HIS A 25 -3.29 19.89 -19.23
N ASP A 26 -3.54 19.69 -20.53
CA ASP A 26 -2.62 19.87 -21.64
C ASP A 26 -1.70 21.10 -21.54
N SER A 27 -0.39 20.89 -21.68
CA SER A 27 0.49 21.93 -22.18
C SER A 27 1.70 21.36 -22.93
N LYS A 28 1.91 21.95 -24.10
CA LYS A 28 2.93 21.63 -25.09
C LYS A 28 4.36 21.80 -24.57
N SER A 29 5.24 20.96 -25.08
CA SER A 29 6.69 20.91 -24.88
C SER A 29 7.40 22.27 -24.81
N ALA A 30 8.16 22.49 -23.73
CA ALA A 30 9.16 23.54 -23.65
C ALA A 30 10.55 22.90 -23.53
N SER A 31 11.47 23.36 -24.37
CA SER A 31 12.84 22.98 -24.49
C SER A 31 13.68 23.29 -23.24
N THR A 32 14.52 22.35 -22.86
CA THR A 32 15.48 22.43 -21.73
C THR A 32 16.55 23.50 -22.01
N PRO A 33 16.87 24.41 -21.07
CA PRO A 33 18.07 25.24 -21.13
C PRO A 33 19.28 24.42 -20.67
N GLN A 34 20.22 24.15 -21.56
CA GLN A 34 21.59 23.77 -21.22
C GLN A 34 22.37 24.99 -20.72
N GLY A 35 22.96 24.90 -19.52
CA GLY A 35 23.99 25.84 -19.10
C GLY A 35 23.95 26.27 -17.63
N ALA A 36 24.16 25.37 -16.68
CA ALA A 36 24.69 25.73 -15.37
C ALA A 36 25.87 24.83 -15.07
N GLY A 37 27.05 25.42 -14.79
CA GLY A 37 28.27 24.67 -14.48
C GLY A 37 28.06 23.70 -13.32
N VAL A 38 28.49 22.45 -13.50
CA VAL A 38 28.39 21.39 -12.48
C VAL A 38 29.23 21.80 -11.28
N ALA A 39 28.56 22.24 -10.19
CA ALA A 39 29.23 22.43 -8.90
C ALA A 39 29.91 21.12 -8.52
N SER A 40 31.09 21.17 -7.90
CA SER A 40 31.79 19.96 -7.46
C SER A 40 30.86 19.16 -6.50
N SER A 41 30.99 17.85 -6.48
CA SER A 41 30.17 16.99 -5.59
C SER A 41 30.32 17.42 -4.11
N ALA A 42 31.43 17.91 -3.71
CA ALA A 42 31.71 18.45 -2.36
C ALA A 42 30.90 19.73 -2.08
N THR A 43 30.83 20.67 -3.03
CA THR A 43 30.06 21.91 -2.91
C THR A 43 28.55 21.62 -2.85
N ARG A 44 28.09 20.70 -3.67
CA ARG A 44 26.70 20.25 -3.66
C ARG A 44 26.32 19.59 -2.33
N ASN A 45 27.16 18.71 -1.83
CA ASN A 45 26.94 18.03 -0.55
C ASN A 45 26.90 19.02 0.61
N ALA A 46 27.78 20.01 0.63
CA ALA A 46 27.76 21.08 1.64
C ALA A 46 26.46 21.91 1.56
N ALA A 47 25.96 22.21 0.36
CA ALA A 47 24.70 22.92 0.19
C ALA A 47 23.50 22.09 0.67
N ILE A 48 23.47 20.79 0.40
CA ILE A 48 22.44 19.86 0.90
C ILE A 48 22.45 19.86 2.43
N VAL A 49 23.62 19.72 3.08
CA VAL A 49 23.74 19.71 4.54
C VAL A 49 23.20 21.01 5.14
N ALA A 50 23.64 22.16 4.62
CA ALA A 50 23.19 23.45 5.12
C ALA A 50 21.68 23.66 4.96
N THR A 51 21.13 23.31 3.79
CA THR A 51 19.69 23.41 3.53
C THR A 51 18.88 22.47 4.41
N SER A 52 19.34 21.22 4.58
CA SER A 52 18.66 20.23 5.43
C SER A 52 18.58 20.67 6.89
N MET A 53 19.62 21.31 7.42
CA MET A 53 19.62 21.85 8.78
C MET A 53 18.57 22.96 8.95
N ALA A 54 18.43 23.85 7.96
CA ALA A 54 17.44 24.93 8.00
C ALA A 54 16.02 24.38 7.91
N VAL A 55 15.78 23.46 6.95
CA VAL A 55 14.48 22.81 6.77
C VAL A 55 14.12 21.98 8.00
N LEU A 56 15.03 21.20 8.57
CA LEU A 56 14.80 20.41 9.78
C LEU A 56 14.35 21.28 10.96
N LYS A 57 15.00 22.43 11.16
CA LYS A 57 14.62 23.37 12.22
C LYS A 57 13.20 23.87 12.02
N GLU A 58 12.87 24.35 10.83
CA GLU A 58 11.52 24.85 10.51
C GLU A 58 10.45 23.75 10.61
N THR A 59 10.76 22.55 10.12
CA THR A 59 9.86 21.38 10.20
C THR A 59 9.63 20.96 11.65
N SER A 60 10.66 20.98 12.51
CA SER A 60 10.57 20.69 13.92
C SER A 60 9.63 21.66 14.65
N GLU A 61 9.75 22.95 14.36
CA GLU A 61 8.88 23.99 14.92
C GLU A 61 7.43 23.83 14.43
N LEU A 62 7.26 23.51 13.15
CA LEU A 62 5.99 23.37 12.48
C LEU A 62 5.22 22.12 12.95
N ARG A 63 5.91 20.97 13.06
CA ARG A 63 5.33 19.67 13.46
C ARG A 63 5.23 19.53 14.98
N GLU A 64 5.83 20.45 15.75
CA GLU A 64 5.88 20.40 17.21
C GLU A 64 6.61 19.15 17.74
N LEU A 65 7.62 18.67 17.01
CA LEU A 65 8.54 17.61 17.44
C LEU A 65 9.95 18.19 17.56
N SER A 66 10.48 18.23 18.79
CA SER A 66 11.82 18.77 19.04
C SER A 66 12.90 17.90 18.44
N ILE A 67 14.01 18.52 17.96
CA ILE A 67 15.18 17.79 17.48
C ILE A 67 15.92 17.22 18.69
N LEU A 68 15.85 15.89 18.89
CA LEU A 68 16.50 15.21 20.01
C LEU A 68 17.96 14.85 19.70
N ARG A 69 18.31 14.69 18.41
CA ARG A 69 19.67 14.40 17.93
C ARG A 69 19.90 14.97 16.54
N PRO A 70 21.17 15.28 16.19
CA PRO A 70 21.50 15.75 14.84
C PRO A 70 21.11 14.71 13.79
N VAL A 71 20.63 15.18 12.63
CA VAL A 71 20.37 14.36 11.44
C VAL A 71 21.50 14.63 10.45
N LYS A 72 22.28 13.61 10.12
CA LYS A 72 23.29 13.71 9.07
C LYS A 72 22.57 13.71 7.71
N SER A 73 23.09 14.48 6.78
CA SER A 73 22.51 14.61 5.44
C SER A 73 23.59 14.48 4.39
N GLY A 74 23.23 13.99 3.20
CA GLY A 74 24.14 13.85 2.10
C GLY A 74 23.46 13.59 0.75
N ALA A 75 24.24 13.60 -0.32
CA ALA A 75 23.80 13.23 -1.65
C ALA A 75 24.04 11.74 -1.91
N GLN A 76 23.16 11.11 -2.70
CA GLN A 76 23.36 9.76 -3.22
C GLN A 76 23.15 9.70 -4.73
N SER A 77 23.96 8.87 -5.39
CA SER A 77 23.81 8.58 -6.80
C SER A 77 22.63 7.60 -7.05
N ARG A 78 22.14 7.57 -8.28
CA ARG A 78 21.09 6.60 -8.70
C ARG A 78 21.50 5.15 -8.39
N THR A 79 22.77 4.81 -8.61
CA THR A 79 23.32 3.48 -8.34
C THR A 79 23.35 3.15 -6.83
N ASP A 80 23.62 4.14 -5.98
CA ASP A 80 23.62 3.94 -4.53
C ASP A 80 22.18 3.74 -4.01
N ILE A 81 21.24 4.50 -4.54
CA ILE A 81 19.81 4.36 -4.25
C ILE A 81 19.30 2.99 -4.68
N GLU A 82 19.61 2.53 -5.90
CA GLU A 82 19.22 1.19 -6.37
C GLU A 82 19.81 0.10 -5.48
N ARG A 83 21.08 0.19 -5.11
CA ARG A 83 21.71 -0.76 -4.16
C ARG A 83 21.02 -0.76 -2.79
N MET A 84 20.62 0.40 -2.30
CA MET A 84 19.86 0.51 -1.04
C MET A 84 18.50 -0.17 -1.16
N ILE A 85 17.76 0.08 -2.24
CA ILE A 85 16.45 -0.53 -2.50
C ILE A 85 16.56 -2.06 -2.57
N VAL A 86 17.52 -2.58 -3.36
CA VAL A 86 17.73 -4.05 -3.49
C VAL A 86 18.08 -4.65 -2.13
N ARG A 87 19.01 -4.04 -1.39
CA ARG A 87 19.39 -4.53 -0.06
C ARG A 87 18.21 -4.55 0.90
N ASN A 88 17.44 -3.47 0.98
CA ASN A 88 16.28 -3.40 1.88
C ASN A 88 15.21 -4.43 1.48
N LEU A 89 14.95 -4.60 0.18
CA LEU A 89 14.04 -5.62 -0.33
C LEU A 89 14.47 -7.03 0.08
N ASP A 90 15.75 -7.36 -0.09
CA ASP A 90 16.28 -8.69 0.24
C ASP A 90 16.39 -8.95 1.76
N GLU A 91 16.57 -7.89 2.58
CA GLU A 91 16.55 -8.00 4.05
C GLU A 91 15.14 -8.17 4.62
N GLN A 92 14.13 -7.62 3.96
CA GLN A 92 12.77 -7.54 4.49
C GLN A 92 11.82 -8.58 3.89
N THR A 93 12.09 -9.08 2.69
CA THR A 93 11.18 -9.97 1.96
C THR A 93 11.94 -11.17 1.40
N THR A 94 11.42 -12.37 1.68
CA THR A 94 11.98 -13.60 1.14
C THR A 94 11.48 -13.87 -0.29
N PRO A 95 12.19 -14.70 -1.09
CA PRO A 95 11.69 -15.13 -2.40
C PRO A 95 10.33 -15.84 -2.34
N ALA A 96 10.04 -16.58 -1.26
CA ALA A 96 8.75 -17.25 -1.07
C ALA A 96 7.60 -16.25 -0.85
N GLU A 97 7.85 -15.19 -0.11
CA GLU A 97 6.88 -14.11 0.10
C GLU A 97 6.62 -13.34 -1.20
N MET A 98 7.67 -13.01 -1.95
CA MET A 98 7.52 -12.37 -3.27
C MET A 98 6.70 -13.24 -4.23
N HIS A 99 6.95 -14.57 -4.23
CA HIS A 99 6.17 -15.52 -5.02
C HIS A 99 4.70 -15.55 -4.58
N ALA A 100 4.44 -15.62 -3.28
CA ALA A 100 3.08 -15.63 -2.76
C ALA A 100 2.30 -14.36 -3.14
N THR A 101 2.94 -13.20 -3.02
CA THR A 101 2.35 -11.92 -3.44
C THR A 101 2.07 -11.87 -4.95
N GLU A 102 3.06 -12.24 -5.78
CA GLU A 102 2.87 -12.29 -7.23
C GLU A 102 1.70 -13.21 -7.59
N THR A 103 1.62 -14.37 -6.91
CA THR A 103 0.55 -15.35 -7.11
C THR A 103 -0.81 -14.81 -6.67
N ALA A 104 -0.91 -14.13 -5.52
CA ALA A 104 -2.14 -13.51 -5.05
C ALA A 104 -2.64 -12.44 -6.02
N LEU A 105 -1.76 -11.54 -6.48
CA LEU A 105 -2.11 -10.49 -7.44
C LEU A 105 -2.66 -11.07 -8.76
N LYS A 106 -2.03 -12.13 -9.29
CA LYS A 106 -2.50 -12.81 -10.50
C LYS A 106 -3.82 -13.52 -10.24
N LYS A 107 -3.92 -14.27 -9.13
CA LYS A 107 -5.13 -15.02 -8.79
C LYS A 107 -6.34 -14.14 -8.56
N LEU A 108 -6.17 -12.94 -8.04
CA LEU A 108 -7.23 -11.95 -7.89
C LEU A 108 -7.50 -11.15 -9.19
N GLY A 109 -6.66 -11.34 -10.22
CA GLY A 109 -6.74 -10.62 -11.50
C GLY A 109 -6.25 -9.17 -11.41
N LEU A 110 -5.49 -8.84 -10.38
CA LEU A 110 -4.92 -7.51 -10.15
C LEU A 110 -3.62 -7.27 -10.93
N ALA A 111 -2.98 -8.32 -11.41
CA ALA A 111 -1.82 -8.26 -12.28
C ALA A 111 -1.94 -9.30 -13.43
N PRO A 112 -1.37 -9.03 -14.63
CA PRO A 112 -1.38 -9.98 -15.73
C PRO A 112 -0.43 -11.17 -15.47
N GLU A 113 -0.65 -12.30 -16.15
CA GLU A 113 0.16 -13.53 -16.00
C GLU A 113 1.66 -13.31 -16.22
N ALA A 114 2.03 -12.44 -17.17
CA ALA A 114 3.42 -12.11 -17.44
C ALA A 114 4.08 -11.23 -16.37
N PHE A 115 3.34 -10.72 -15.39
CA PHE A 115 3.87 -9.86 -14.35
C PHE A 115 4.92 -10.57 -13.50
N ARG A 116 6.00 -9.84 -13.16
CA ARG A 116 7.06 -10.28 -12.26
C ARG A 116 7.31 -9.21 -11.21
N TYR A 117 6.93 -9.53 -9.98
CA TYR A 117 6.90 -8.57 -8.88
C TYR A 117 8.27 -7.97 -8.56
N ARG A 118 9.30 -8.79 -8.31
CA ARG A 118 10.61 -8.31 -7.85
C ARG A 118 11.30 -7.35 -8.83
N PRO A 119 11.49 -7.66 -10.11
CA PRO A 119 12.13 -6.72 -11.05
C PRO A 119 11.29 -5.46 -11.25
N PHE A 120 9.97 -5.58 -11.19
CA PHE A 120 9.06 -4.45 -11.33
C PHE A 120 9.22 -3.46 -10.17
N ILE A 121 9.17 -3.92 -8.91
CA ILE A 121 9.22 -3.04 -7.74
C ILE A 121 10.58 -2.36 -7.60
N ILE A 122 11.69 -3.05 -7.88
CA ILE A 122 13.04 -2.45 -7.87
C ILE A 122 13.11 -1.28 -8.86
N LYS A 123 12.67 -1.50 -10.10
CA LYS A 123 12.69 -0.47 -11.13
C LYS A 123 11.79 0.71 -10.77
N LEU A 124 10.58 0.42 -10.31
CA LEU A 124 9.62 1.43 -9.91
C LEU A 124 10.17 2.33 -8.79
N LEU A 125 10.68 1.74 -7.72
CA LEU A 125 11.23 2.49 -6.58
C LEU A 125 12.46 3.31 -6.98
N THR A 126 13.36 2.74 -7.81
CA THR A 126 14.54 3.47 -8.29
C THR A 126 14.18 4.70 -9.12
N GLU A 127 13.06 4.67 -9.86
CA GLU A 127 12.58 5.82 -10.62
C GLU A 127 11.91 6.89 -9.75
N GLN A 128 11.30 6.51 -8.63
CA GLN A 128 10.48 7.40 -7.80
C GLN A 128 11.25 8.11 -6.68
N VAL A 129 12.36 7.55 -6.21
CA VAL A 129 13.09 8.10 -5.06
C VAL A 129 13.81 9.40 -5.41
N ALA A 130 13.34 10.51 -4.83
CA ALA A 130 13.99 11.83 -4.91
C ALA A 130 14.88 12.12 -3.69
N GLY A 131 14.53 11.60 -2.55
CA GLY A 131 15.27 11.64 -1.30
C GLY A 131 14.72 10.59 -0.34
N TYR A 132 15.38 10.32 0.77
CA TYR A 132 14.88 9.42 1.80
C TYR A 132 15.59 9.58 3.14
N TYR A 133 14.86 9.30 4.22
CA TYR A 133 15.44 9.11 5.55
C TYR A 133 15.69 7.61 5.79
N ASP A 134 16.88 7.25 6.22
CA ASP A 134 17.25 5.88 6.62
C ASP A 134 17.21 5.75 8.16
N PRO A 135 16.19 5.08 8.73
CA PRO A 135 16.09 4.91 10.19
C PRO A 135 17.20 4.06 10.80
N LYS A 136 17.84 3.19 10.01
CA LYS A 136 18.98 2.36 10.47
C LYS A 136 20.24 3.19 10.58
N ALA A 137 20.54 3.98 9.56
CA ALA A 137 21.69 4.88 9.52
C ALA A 137 21.43 6.20 10.27
N GLN A 138 20.14 6.55 10.50
CA GLN A 138 19.69 7.84 11.04
C GLN A 138 20.18 9.03 10.21
N ASN A 139 20.18 8.85 8.90
CA ASN A 139 20.67 9.80 7.92
C ASN A 139 19.58 10.14 6.91
N PHE A 140 19.57 11.38 6.47
CA PHE A 140 18.80 11.83 5.30
C PHE A 140 19.69 11.87 4.06
N TYR A 141 19.17 11.38 2.94
CA TYR A 141 19.82 11.40 1.65
C TYR A 141 18.94 12.04 0.59
N LEU A 142 19.54 12.85 -0.29
CA LEU A 142 18.92 13.45 -1.45
C LEU A 142 19.56 12.92 -2.72
N ALA A 143 18.78 12.69 -3.76
CA ALA A 143 19.28 12.30 -5.07
C ALA A 143 20.18 13.39 -5.68
N ASP A 144 21.37 13.01 -6.18
CA ASP A 144 22.40 13.95 -6.63
C ASP A 144 22.09 14.63 -7.98
N TRP A 145 21.07 14.13 -8.71
CA TRP A 145 20.66 14.65 -10.02
C TRP A 145 19.48 15.64 -9.97
N ILE A 146 18.90 15.91 -8.78
CA ILE A 146 17.70 16.76 -8.64
C ILE A 146 18.10 18.15 -8.15
N GLU A 147 17.48 19.20 -8.68
CA GLU A 147 17.76 20.58 -8.29
C GLU A 147 17.28 20.88 -6.86
N LEU A 148 18.17 21.52 -6.05
CA LEU A 148 18.00 21.65 -4.61
C LEU A 148 16.80 22.52 -4.20
N GLU A 149 16.57 23.67 -4.86
CA GLU A 149 15.53 24.60 -4.47
C GLU A 149 14.12 24.01 -4.60
N GLY A 150 13.86 23.24 -5.65
CA GLY A 150 12.61 22.52 -5.84
C GLY A 150 12.43 21.33 -4.89
N GLN A 151 13.45 20.94 -4.11
CA GLN A 151 13.40 19.75 -3.25
C GLN A 151 13.20 20.05 -1.76
N LYS A 152 13.09 21.32 -1.37
CA LYS A 152 12.85 21.68 0.04
C LYS A 152 11.55 21.07 0.62
N PRO A 153 10.42 20.97 -0.11
CA PRO A 153 9.24 20.24 0.38
C PRO A 153 9.51 18.76 0.61
N VAL A 154 10.25 18.09 -0.31
CA VAL A 154 10.69 16.72 -0.12
C VAL A 154 11.58 16.58 1.12
N MET A 155 12.50 17.53 1.34
CA MET A 155 13.31 17.55 2.56
C MET A 155 12.43 17.71 3.80
N ALA A 156 11.39 18.55 3.77
CA ALA A 156 10.48 18.72 4.91
C ALA A 156 9.72 17.41 5.22
N HIS A 157 9.30 16.67 4.19
CA HIS A 157 8.70 15.36 4.34
C HIS A 157 9.67 14.35 4.98
N GLU A 158 10.85 14.18 4.40
CA GLU A 158 11.84 13.22 4.86
C GLU A 158 12.41 13.54 6.25
N LEU A 159 12.59 14.81 6.54
CA LEU A 159 13.04 15.27 7.85
C LEU A 159 11.94 15.16 8.91
N THR A 160 10.67 15.11 8.48
CA THR A 160 9.57 14.71 9.38
C THR A 160 9.74 13.24 9.79
N HIS A 161 10.11 12.33 8.88
CA HIS A 161 10.45 10.95 9.25
C HIS A 161 11.63 10.87 10.23
N ALA A 162 12.63 11.74 10.07
CA ALA A 162 13.72 11.83 11.04
C ALA A 162 13.23 12.25 12.43
N LEU A 163 12.27 13.18 12.53
CA LEU A 163 11.64 13.58 13.78
C LEU A 163 10.74 12.47 14.35
N GLN A 164 9.93 11.85 13.50
CA GLN A 164 9.10 10.68 13.88
C GLN A 164 9.97 9.55 14.45
N ASP A 165 11.10 9.22 13.81
CA ASP A 165 12.01 8.19 14.30
C ASP A 165 12.62 8.56 15.65
N GLN A 166 12.98 9.83 15.87
CA GLN A 166 13.52 10.31 17.14
C GLN A 166 12.52 10.19 18.29
N HIS A 167 11.22 10.38 18.03
CA HIS A 167 10.16 10.40 19.04
C HIS A 167 9.42 9.07 19.18
N PHE A 168 9.26 8.32 18.06
CA PHE A 168 8.38 7.18 18.01
C PHE A 168 9.06 5.87 17.59
N ASN A 169 10.38 5.90 17.25
CA ASN A 169 11.15 4.73 16.82
C ASN A 169 10.52 4.01 15.61
N LEU A 170 10.73 4.57 14.42
CA LEU A 170 10.17 4.01 13.17
C LEU A 170 10.64 2.57 12.88
N ARG A 171 11.79 2.16 13.40
CA ARG A 171 12.30 0.79 13.22
C ARG A 171 11.37 -0.30 13.80
N ARG A 172 10.47 0.04 14.72
CA ARG A 172 9.47 -0.91 15.22
C ARG A 172 8.49 -1.34 14.13
N PHE A 173 8.25 -0.50 13.12
CA PHE A 173 7.36 -0.77 11.99
C PHE A 173 8.04 -1.64 10.91
N GLU A 174 9.38 -1.75 10.90
CA GLU A 174 10.09 -2.69 10.04
C GLU A 174 9.78 -4.16 10.34
N LYS A 175 9.22 -4.46 11.50
CA LYS A 175 8.91 -5.81 12.00
C LYS A 175 7.43 -5.97 12.30
N TRP A 176 6.60 -5.79 11.30
CA TRP A 176 5.16 -5.99 11.45
C TRP A 176 4.82 -7.48 11.63
N PRO A 177 3.81 -7.84 12.47
CA PRO A 177 3.34 -9.21 12.57
C PRO A 177 2.83 -9.73 11.22
N SER A 178 3.21 -10.95 10.85
CA SER A 178 2.75 -11.56 9.60
C SER A 178 1.25 -11.85 9.62
N GLY A 179 0.61 -11.76 8.47
CA GLY A 179 -0.79 -12.12 8.26
C GLY A 179 -1.78 -11.02 8.64
N ASP A 180 -1.35 -9.77 8.60
CA ASP A 180 -2.21 -8.59 8.76
C ASP A 180 -1.60 -7.40 8.02
N SER A 181 -1.57 -7.49 6.68
CA SER A 181 -1.03 -6.41 5.83
C SER A 181 -1.95 -5.21 5.74
N ASP A 182 -3.24 -5.36 6.08
CA ASP A 182 -4.17 -4.24 6.17
C ASP A 182 -3.80 -3.30 7.32
N ALA A 183 -3.54 -3.84 8.52
CA ALA A 183 -3.06 -3.05 9.64
C ALA A 183 -1.66 -2.46 9.40
N GLU A 184 -0.78 -3.17 8.68
CA GLU A 184 0.51 -2.64 8.24
C GLU A 184 0.34 -1.44 7.31
N MET A 185 -0.55 -1.52 6.32
CA MET A 185 -0.90 -0.42 5.42
C MET A 185 -1.46 0.79 6.19
N ALA A 186 -2.31 0.56 7.17
CA ALA A 186 -2.86 1.61 8.03
C ALA A 186 -1.77 2.32 8.86
N ALA A 187 -0.82 1.57 9.40
CA ALA A 187 0.33 2.15 10.12
C ALA A 187 1.23 2.98 9.20
N HIS A 188 1.45 2.54 7.97
CA HIS A 188 2.16 3.31 6.95
C HIS A 188 1.39 4.58 6.56
N ALA A 189 0.07 4.51 6.45
CA ALA A 189 -0.76 5.68 6.18
C ALA A 189 -0.67 6.74 7.29
N LEU A 190 -0.50 6.35 8.55
CA LEU A 190 -0.19 7.27 9.63
C LEU A 190 1.18 7.93 9.43
N ILE A 191 2.22 7.16 9.15
CA ILE A 191 3.60 7.65 9.03
C ILE A 191 3.73 8.62 7.85
N GLU A 192 3.28 8.20 6.67
CA GLU A 192 3.36 8.98 5.44
C GLU A 192 2.38 10.15 5.43
N GLY A 193 1.19 9.95 5.99
CA GLY A 193 0.17 10.99 6.09
C GLY A 193 0.58 12.14 7.00
N ASP A 194 1.22 11.87 8.14
CA ASP A 194 1.79 12.86 9.03
C ASP A 194 2.90 13.66 8.35
N ALA A 195 3.84 12.99 7.67
CA ALA A 195 4.91 13.64 6.94
C ALA A 195 4.39 14.48 5.75
N THR A 196 3.37 13.99 5.03
CA THR A 196 2.72 14.71 3.93
C THR A 196 1.96 15.95 4.43
N LEU A 197 1.29 15.86 5.57
CA LEU A 197 0.64 17.00 6.20
C LEU A 197 1.68 18.05 6.63
N ALA A 198 2.79 17.65 7.25
CA ALA A 198 3.86 18.55 7.65
C ALA A 198 4.48 19.25 6.42
N MET A 199 4.76 18.51 5.34
CA MET A 199 5.20 19.07 4.05
C MET A 199 4.20 20.08 3.48
N THR A 200 2.90 19.78 3.53
CA THR A 200 1.83 20.67 3.03
C THR A 200 1.80 21.98 3.81
N ILE A 201 1.91 21.92 5.14
CA ILE A 201 1.96 23.14 5.97
C ILE A 201 3.28 23.90 5.75
N TYR A 202 4.41 23.20 5.56
CA TYR A 202 5.68 23.82 5.19
C TYR A 202 5.57 24.60 3.88
N MET A 203 4.97 24.02 2.83
CA MET A 203 4.71 24.71 1.56
C MET A 203 3.78 25.91 1.73
N ALA A 204 2.74 25.81 2.55
CA ALA A 204 1.83 26.93 2.81
C ALA A 204 2.52 28.12 3.49
N ARG A 205 3.53 27.88 4.34
CA ARG A 205 4.37 28.90 4.96
C ARG A 205 5.43 29.47 3.99
N ASN A 206 5.82 28.71 2.97
CA ASN A 206 6.88 29.05 2.03
C ASN A 206 6.38 29.08 0.57
N PRO A 207 5.55 30.05 0.17
CA PRO A 207 4.86 30.03 -1.14
C PRO A 207 5.81 30.07 -2.34
N LEU A 208 6.99 30.69 -2.24
CA LEU A 208 8.00 30.68 -3.31
C LEU A 208 8.64 29.30 -3.47
N VAL A 209 8.87 28.58 -2.38
CA VAL A 209 9.34 27.19 -2.39
C VAL A 209 8.29 26.27 -2.98
N ALA A 210 7.02 26.45 -2.61
CA ALA A 210 5.92 25.71 -3.19
C ALA A 210 5.83 25.91 -4.72
N LEU A 211 5.99 27.15 -5.20
CA LEU A 211 5.99 27.44 -6.64
C LEU A 211 7.18 26.79 -7.36
N ALA A 212 8.39 26.83 -6.78
CA ALA A 212 9.57 26.15 -7.34
C ALA A 212 9.36 24.64 -7.41
N PHE A 213 8.78 24.06 -6.38
CA PHE A 213 8.42 22.64 -6.33
C PHE A 213 7.42 22.25 -7.42
N ILE A 214 6.31 22.96 -7.55
CA ILE A 214 5.29 22.72 -8.58
C ILE A 214 5.90 22.81 -10.00
N ARG A 215 6.81 23.75 -10.24
CA ARG A 215 7.54 23.84 -11.52
C ARG A 215 8.44 22.65 -11.77
N SER A 216 9.12 22.15 -10.72
CA SER A 216 9.98 20.96 -10.84
C SER A 216 9.18 19.69 -11.15
N LEU A 217 7.93 19.60 -10.66
CA LEU A 217 7.01 18.51 -10.95
C LEU A 217 6.62 18.43 -12.41
N GLY A 218 6.30 19.57 -13.04
CA GLY A 218 5.95 19.62 -14.45
C GLY A 218 7.03 19.07 -15.37
N ALA A 219 8.29 19.17 -14.95
CA ALA A 219 9.43 18.59 -15.67
C ALA A 219 9.61 17.06 -15.42
N THR A 220 9.18 16.55 -14.26
CA THR A 220 9.40 15.15 -13.82
C THR A 220 8.16 14.26 -13.99
N ALA A 221 6.95 14.80 -13.92
CA ALA A 221 5.69 14.06 -13.98
C ALA A 221 5.48 13.30 -15.30
N MET A 222 6.14 13.71 -16.38
CA MET A 222 6.15 12.97 -17.65
C MET A 222 7.15 11.81 -17.69
N ALA A 223 7.97 11.61 -16.67
CA ALA A 223 9.16 10.77 -16.75
C ALA A 223 9.00 9.35 -16.20
N SER A 224 7.95 9.03 -15.41
CA SER A 224 7.81 7.69 -14.86
C SER A 224 6.98 6.77 -15.75
N ALA A 225 7.60 6.28 -16.83
CA ALA A 225 7.00 5.27 -17.70
C ALA A 225 6.64 3.98 -16.91
N GLN A 226 7.45 3.63 -15.91
CA GLN A 226 7.24 2.43 -15.11
C GLN A 226 6.01 2.55 -14.20
N PHE A 227 5.80 3.73 -13.59
CA PHE A 227 4.61 3.97 -12.77
C PHE A 227 3.32 3.88 -13.60
N ASN A 228 3.32 4.47 -14.80
CA ASN A 228 2.17 4.43 -15.71
C ASN A 228 1.87 3.04 -16.25
N GLN A 229 2.88 2.16 -16.33
CA GLN A 229 2.75 0.76 -16.73
C GLN A 229 2.44 -0.18 -15.56
N ALA A 230 2.43 0.34 -14.33
CA ALA A 230 2.13 -0.45 -13.15
C ALA A 230 0.71 -1.01 -13.20
N PRO A 231 0.49 -2.28 -12.78
CA PRO A 231 -0.84 -2.75 -12.48
C PRO A 231 -1.56 -1.77 -11.55
N ARG A 232 -2.81 -1.45 -11.87
CA ARG A 232 -3.58 -0.40 -11.19
C ARG A 232 -3.59 -0.60 -9.66
N ALA A 233 -3.85 -1.82 -9.20
CA ALA A 233 -3.90 -2.12 -7.77
C ALA A 233 -2.58 -1.81 -7.06
N LEU A 234 -1.43 -2.13 -7.67
CA LEU A 234 -0.13 -1.79 -7.10
C LEU A 234 0.10 -0.28 -7.06
N ARG A 235 -0.26 0.43 -8.14
CA ARG A 235 -0.12 1.87 -8.20
C ARG A 235 -0.95 2.56 -7.12
N GLU A 236 -2.23 2.21 -7.00
CA GLU A 236 -3.13 2.80 -6.02
C GLU A 236 -2.73 2.44 -4.58
N SER A 237 -2.25 1.21 -4.34
CA SER A 237 -1.73 0.83 -3.02
C SER A 237 -0.46 1.57 -2.61
N LEU A 238 0.42 1.92 -3.57
CA LEU A 238 1.60 2.73 -3.30
C LEU A 238 1.26 4.19 -2.95
N ILE A 239 0.16 4.70 -3.49
CA ILE A 239 -0.30 6.08 -3.26
C ILE A 239 -1.11 6.20 -1.98
N PHE A 240 -1.83 5.15 -1.60
CA PHE A 240 -2.75 5.13 -0.47
C PHE A 240 -2.18 5.74 0.82
N PRO A 241 -0.96 5.40 1.27
CA PRO A 241 -0.39 5.99 2.48
C PRO A 241 -0.24 7.51 2.41
N TYR A 242 0.01 8.06 1.24
CA TYR A 242 0.19 9.50 1.03
C TYR A 242 -1.14 10.22 0.90
N GLU A 243 -2.04 9.76 0.04
CA GLU A 243 -3.34 10.39 -0.19
C GLU A 243 -4.27 10.20 1.00
N GLN A 244 -4.65 8.96 1.29
CA GLN A 244 -5.61 8.66 2.34
C GLN A 244 -5.01 8.92 3.73
N GLY A 245 -3.71 8.65 3.90
CA GLY A 245 -2.98 9.00 5.14
C GLY A 245 -2.94 10.52 5.39
N SER A 246 -2.75 11.34 4.35
CA SER A 246 -2.77 12.80 4.49
C SER A 246 -4.17 13.35 4.81
N GLU A 247 -5.21 12.81 4.19
CA GLU A 247 -6.60 13.15 4.49
C GLU A 247 -6.95 12.78 5.94
N TRP A 248 -6.58 11.58 6.35
CA TRP A 248 -6.74 11.10 7.71
C TRP A 248 -5.98 11.97 8.72
N SER A 249 -4.69 12.20 8.50
CA SER A 249 -3.85 13.03 9.39
C SER A 249 -4.38 14.45 9.49
N THR A 250 -4.90 15.02 8.38
CA THR A 250 -5.55 16.33 8.36
C THR A 250 -6.82 16.34 9.21
N SER A 251 -7.64 15.27 9.12
CA SER A 251 -8.86 15.13 9.93
C SER A 251 -8.54 15.05 11.43
N VAL A 252 -7.56 14.23 11.79
CA VAL A 252 -7.09 14.09 13.18
C VAL A 252 -6.47 15.38 13.70
N TYR A 253 -5.64 16.06 12.87
CA TYR A 253 -5.04 17.35 13.22
C TYR A 253 -6.10 18.44 13.45
N LYS A 254 -7.11 18.55 12.58
CA LYS A 254 -8.21 19.52 12.77
C LYS A 254 -8.98 19.30 14.07
N ARG A 255 -9.00 18.08 14.59
CA ARG A 255 -9.72 17.70 15.80
C ARG A 255 -8.93 17.96 17.08
N GLY A 256 -7.62 17.68 17.11
CA GLY A 256 -6.81 17.77 18.33
C GLY A 256 -5.36 18.25 18.14
N GLY A 257 -5.06 18.89 17.00
CA GLY A 257 -3.73 19.42 16.68
C GLY A 257 -2.68 18.31 16.54
N TRP A 258 -1.43 18.72 16.53
CA TRP A 258 -0.29 17.80 16.43
C TRP A 258 -0.21 16.80 17.59
N LYS A 259 -0.75 17.18 18.76
CA LYS A 259 -0.80 16.24 19.87
C LYS A 259 -1.59 14.99 19.53
N MET A 260 -2.77 15.13 18.93
CA MET A 260 -3.60 13.98 18.56
C MET A 260 -2.98 13.12 17.47
N VAL A 261 -2.28 13.73 16.51
CA VAL A 261 -1.51 13.00 15.49
C VAL A 261 -0.34 12.24 16.15
N SER A 262 0.35 12.85 17.11
CA SER A 262 1.44 12.20 17.86
C SER A 262 0.94 11.04 18.73
N ASP A 263 -0.23 11.19 19.37
CA ASP A 263 -0.87 10.13 20.17
C ASP A 263 -1.21 8.91 19.31
N ALA A 264 -1.46 9.09 18.00
CA ALA A 264 -1.72 7.99 17.08
C ALA A 264 -0.50 7.08 16.86
N PHE A 265 0.72 7.57 17.04
CA PHE A 265 1.90 6.71 17.04
C PHE A 265 1.96 5.77 18.26
N VAL A 266 1.22 6.03 19.32
CA VAL A 266 1.07 5.15 20.48
C VAL A 266 -0.15 4.24 20.30
N LYS A 267 -1.27 4.79 19.85
CA LYS A 267 -2.53 4.10 19.59
C LYS A 267 -2.75 4.01 18.08
N LEU A 268 -2.07 3.04 17.43
CA LEU A 268 -2.05 2.90 15.98
C LEU A 268 -3.45 2.66 15.39
N PRO A 269 -3.73 3.15 14.17
CA PRO A 269 -4.88 2.68 13.41
C PRO A 269 -4.74 1.17 13.15
N LEU A 270 -5.84 0.44 13.21
CA LEU A 270 -5.88 -1.02 13.18
C LEU A 270 -6.26 -1.60 11.82
N SER A 271 -6.72 -0.76 10.88
CA SER A 271 -7.16 -1.17 9.55
C SER A 271 -7.13 -0.01 8.56
N THR A 272 -7.11 -0.30 7.27
CA THR A 272 -7.31 0.71 6.22
C THR A 272 -8.69 1.36 6.34
N GLU A 273 -9.69 0.66 6.86
CA GLU A 273 -10.99 1.21 7.19
C GLU A 273 -10.89 2.39 8.16
N GLN A 274 -10.09 2.28 9.23
CA GLN A 274 -9.88 3.38 10.17
C GLN A 274 -9.13 4.58 9.56
N ILE A 275 -8.41 4.36 8.46
CA ILE A 275 -7.80 5.44 7.67
C ILE A 275 -8.85 6.10 6.76
N LEU A 276 -9.67 5.30 6.07
CA LEU A 276 -10.73 5.78 5.18
C LEU A 276 -11.87 6.47 5.95
N HIS A 277 -12.12 6.03 7.19
CA HIS A 277 -13.18 6.50 8.08
C HIS A 277 -12.58 6.97 9.43
N PRO A 278 -12.08 8.21 9.53
CA PRO A 278 -11.44 8.71 10.76
C PRO A 278 -12.30 8.64 12.02
N GLU A 279 -13.63 8.63 11.88
CA GLU A 279 -14.56 8.43 13.00
C GLU A 279 -14.45 7.02 13.61
N LYS A 280 -14.18 5.99 12.82
CA LYS A 280 -13.94 4.62 13.32
C LYS A 280 -12.59 4.52 14.06
N TYR A 281 -11.57 5.28 13.64
CA TYR A 281 -10.35 5.42 14.43
C TYR A 281 -10.60 6.11 15.77
N ILE A 282 -11.42 7.15 15.80
CA ILE A 282 -11.69 7.93 17.01
C ILE A 282 -12.48 7.12 18.02
N SER A 283 -13.53 6.39 17.58
CA SER A 283 -14.25 5.42 18.42
C SER A 283 -13.37 4.22 18.78
N TYR A 284 -12.31 4.01 18.02
CA TYR A 284 -11.37 2.89 18.09
C TYR A 284 -12.05 1.54 17.96
N GLU A 285 -12.90 1.43 16.96
CA GLU A 285 -13.60 0.22 16.62
C GLU A 285 -12.62 -0.84 16.08
N PRO A 286 -12.44 -1.97 16.78
CA PRO A 286 -11.47 -2.96 16.35
C PRO A 286 -12.04 -3.84 15.25
N PRO A 287 -11.25 -4.25 14.24
CA PRO A 287 -11.67 -5.23 13.26
C PRO A 287 -12.07 -6.56 13.90
N VAL A 288 -13.09 -7.21 13.35
CA VAL A 288 -13.50 -8.56 13.73
C VAL A 288 -12.41 -9.55 13.33
N LYS A 289 -11.89 -10.29 14.27
CA LYS A 289 -10.86 -11.30 14.01
C LYS A 289 -11.48 -12.54 13.37
N ILE A 290 -11.16 -12.77 12.12
CA ILE A 290 -11.56 -13.95 11.36
C ILE A 290 -10.43 -14.98 11.39
N SER A 291 -10.79 -16.25 11.60
CA SER A 291 -9.88 -17.38 11.47
C SER A 291 -10.42 -18.33 10.40
N LEU A 292 -9.56 -18.70 9.47
CA LEU A 292 -9.83 -19.76 8.49
C LEU A 292 -9.03 -21.01 8.87
N PRO A 293 -9.64 -22.18 8.84
CA PRO A 293 -8.90 -23.44 9.01
C PRO A 293 -8.09 -23.76 7.75
N ASP A 294 -6.88 -24.28 7.90
CA ASP A 294 -6.07 -24.75 6.78
C ASP A 294 -6.76 -25.92 6.06
N ILE A 295 -7.12 -25.71 4.82
CA ILE A 295 -7.78 -26.72 3.97
C ILE A 295 -6.83 -27.48 3.04
N GLY A 296 -5.52 -27.30 3.15
CA GLY A 296 -4.53 -27.94 2.27
C GLY A 296 -4.69 -29.45 2.17
N ASN A 297 -4.99 -30.14 3.29
CA ASN A 297 -5.25 -31.57 3.30
C ASN A 297 -6.55 -31.97 2.57
N LEU A 298 -7.55 -31.09 2.55
CA LEU A 298 -8.82 -31.31 1.84
C LEU A 298 -8.69 -31.08 0.33
N LEU A 299 -7.74 -30.24 -0.09
CA LEU A 299 -7.41 -30.02 -1.50
C LEU A 299 -6.66 -31.23 -2.11
N GLY A 300 -5.98 -32.02 -1.30
CA GLY A 300 -5.34 -33.26 -1.71
C GLY A 300 -3.81 -33.24 -1.60
N ARG A 301 -3.21 -34.34 -2.03
CA ARG A 301 -1.74 -34.52 -1.93
C ARG A 301 -0.98 -33.52 -2.78
N GLY A 302 0.01 -32.87 -2.18
CA GLY A 302 0.89 -31.91 -2.85
C GLY A 302 0.42 -30.45 -2.76
N TRP A 303 -0.80 -30.20 -2.26
CA TRP A 303 -1.26 -28.86 -1.97
C TRP A 303 -0.59 -28.31 -0.70
N ARG A 304 -0.24 -27.03 -0.74
CA ARG A 304 0.36 -26.32 0.39
C ARG A 304 -0.17 -24.90 0.48
N ARG A 305 -0.42 -24.44 1.68
CA ARG A 305 -0.69 -23.01 1.91
C ARG A 305 0.59 -22.22 1.71
N ILE A 306 0.58 -21.27 0.79
CA ILE A 306 1.71 -20.37 0.49
C ILE A 306 1.51 -19.00 1.09
N ASP A 307 0.26 -18.62 1.41
CA ASP A 307 -0.08 -17.35 2.00
C ASP A 307 -1.33 -17.40 2.90
N TYR A 308 -1.43 -16.47 3.87
CA TYR A 308 -2.64 -16.11 4.61
C TYR A 308 -2.53 -14.66 5.07
N ASP A 309 -3.60 -13.85 4.90
CA ASP A 309 -3.53 -12.43 5.23
C ASP A 309 -4.93 -11.82 5.38
N VAL A 310 -4.98 -10.50 5.63
CA VAL A 310 -6.18 -9.66 5.65
C VAL A 310 -6.15 -8.76 4.43
N ASN A 311 -7.27 -8.70 3.69
CA ASN A 311 -7.43 -7.77 2.56
C ASN A 311 -7.69 -6.33 3.05
N GLY A 312 -8.60 -6.18 4.01
CA GLY A 312 -9.08 -4.88 4.43
C GLY A 312 -10.05 -4.23 3.43
N GLU A 313 -10.64 -3.12 3.84
CA GLU A 313 -11.56 -2.37 2.98
C GLU A 313 -10.92 -1.89 1.69
N TRP A 314 -9.66 -1.38 1.79
CA TRP A 314 -8.97 -0.86 0.62
C TRP A 314 -8.69 -1.91 -0.46
N SER A 315 -8.21 -3.10 -0.06
CA SER A 315 -7.93 -4.14 -1.06
C SER A 315 -9.22 -4.71 -1.66
N TYR A 316 -10.31 -4.83 -0.89
CA TYR A 316 -11.59 -5.22 -1.46
C TYR A 316 -12.14 -4.20 -2.46
N TYR A 317 -11.98 -2.90 -2.18
CA TYR A 317 -12.27 -1.88 -3.19
C TYR A 317 -11.48 -2.11 -4.48
N LEU A 318 -10.17 -2.36 -4.40
CA LEU A 318 -9.33 -2.59 -5.58
C LEU A 318 -9.71 -3.87 -6.33
N ILE A 319 -10.02 -4.96 -5.60
CA ILE A 319 -10.44 -6.25 -6.17
C ILE A 319 -11.76 -6.09 -6.94
N LEU A 320 -12.71 -5.36 -6.39
CA LEU A 320 -13.99 -5.09 -7.05
C LEU A 320 -13.81 -4.19 -8.27
N ASP A 321 -13.17 -3.05 -8.08
CA ASP A 321 -13.10 -2.02 -9.11
C ASP A 321 -12.21 -2.37 -10.29
N GLN A 322 -11.28 -3.32 -10.13
CA GLN A 322 -10.48 -3.87 -11.23
C GLN A 322 -11.33 -4.36 -12.40
N PHE A 323 -12.49 -4.93 -12.11
CA PHE A 323 -13.40 -5.48 -13.11
C PHE A 323 -14.71 -4.70 -13.25
N LEU A 324 -15.18 -4.04 -12.18
CA LEU A 324 -16.38 -3.23 -12.25
C LEU A 324 -16.14 -1.92 -13.02
N GLY A 325 -14.96 -1.31 -12.90
CA GLY A 325 -14.67 -0.02 -13.51
C GLY A 325 -15.67 1.05 -13.09
N ALA A 326 -16.18 0.96 -11.86
CA ALA A 326 -17.22 1.82 -11.29
C ALA A 326 -16.83 2.21 -9.85
N PRO A 327 -15.86 3.14 -9.67
CA PRO A 327 -15.25 3.43 -8.37
C PRO A 327 -16.25 3.76 -7.26
N ALA A 328 -17.34 4.46 -7.57
CA ALA A 328 -18.35 4.80 -6.58
C ALA A 328 -19.14 3.56 -6.09
N GLU A 329 -19.48 2.63 -6.99
CA GLU A 329 -20.13 1.35 -6.65
C GLU A 329 -19.16 0.47 -5.85
N SER A 330 -17.92 0.35 -6.31
CA SER A 330 -16.89 -0.47 -5.68
C SER A 330 -16.53 0.01 -4.27
N ARG A 331 -16.43 1.32 -4.05
CA ARG A 331 -16.20 1.91 -2.72
C ARG A 331 -17.39 1.62 -1.78
N ARG A 332 -18.61 1.86 -2.25
CA ARG A 332 -19.81 1.58 -1.45
C ARG A 332 -19.91 0.11 -1.05
N ALA A 333 -19.59 -0.81 -1.98
CA ALA A 333 -19.64 -2.25 -1.71
C ALA A 333 -18.49 -2.74 -0.81
N ALA A 334 -17.37 -2.03 -0.72
CA ALA A 334 -16.29 -2.34 0.22
C ALA A 334 -16.49 -1.68 1.59
N MET A 335 -17.26 -0.58 1.66
CA MET A 335 -17.59 0.13 2.89
C MET A 335 -18.43 -0.77 3.82
N GLY A 336 -18.24 -0.64 5.12
CA GLY A 336 -18.87 -1.52 6.11
C GLY A 336 -18.12 -2.85 6.28
N TRP A 337 -16.89 -2.94 5.75
CA TRP A 337 -15.97 -4.03 6.09
C TRP A 337 -15.70 -4.02 7.60
N ALA A 338 -15.93 -5.16 8.25
CA ALA A 338 -15.67 -5.31 9.70
C ALA A 338 -14.46 -6.20 9.96
N GLY A 339 -14.08 -7.05 9.01
CA GLY A 339 -12.93 -7.95 9.17
C GLY A 339 -12.89 -9.02 8.09
N ASP A 340 -11.70 -9.54 7.82
CA ASP A 340 -11.56 -10.68 6.92
C ASP A 340 -10.30 -11.52 7.19
N ARG A 341 -10.25 -12.65 6.52
CA ARG A 341 -9.08 -13.50 6.38
C ARG A 341 -9.10 -14.17 5.01
N TYR A 342 -7.94 -14.21 4.34
CA TYR A 342 -7.77 -15.11 3.20
C TYR A 342 -6.64 -16.10 3.43
N GLU A 343 -6.71 -17.21 2.71
CA GLU A 343 -5.63 -18.20 2.59
C GLU A 343 -5.42 -18.55 1.12
N LEU A 344 -4.16 -18.59 0.70
CA LEU A 344 -3.74 -18.90 -0.66
C LEU A 344 -3.00 -20.24 -0.68
N TYR A 345 -3.43 -21.11 -1.57
CA TYR A 345 -2.88 -22.44 -1.75
C TYR A 345 -2.34 -22.66 -3.14
N GLU A 346 -1.20 -23.34 -3.21
CA GLU A 346 -0.56 -23.77 -4.45
C GLU A 346 -0.59 -25.30 -4.52
N GLY A 347 -1.03 -25.83 -5.66
CA GLY A 347 -1.11 -27.26 -5.94
C GLY A 347 0.19 -27.85 -6.51
N PRO A 348 0.20 -29.15 -6.78
CA PRO A 348 1.39 -29.84 -7.30
C PRO A 348 1.70 -29.54 -8.77
N LEU A 349 0.75 -29.02 -9.55
CA LEU A 349 0.93 -28.65 -10.94
C LEU A 349 1.00 -27.11 -11.10
N PRO A 350 1.70 -26.61 -12.12
CA PRO A 350 1.66 -25.19 -12.45
C PRO A 350 0.23 -24.68 -12.57
N ASP A 351 0.01 -23.44 -12.16
CA ASP A 351 -1.28 -22.72 -12.25
C ASP A 351 -2.44 -23.29 -11.40
N GLN A 352 -2.17 -24.32 -10.58
CA GLN A 352 -3.14 -24.80 -9.60
C GLN A 352 -3.11 -23.91 -8.36
N ILE A 353 -3.91 -22.86 -8.36
CA ILE A 353 -4.00 -21.88 -7.28
C ILE A 353 -5.44 -21.82 -6.76
N VAL A 354 -5.59 -22.00 -5.44
CA VAL A 354 -6.86 -21.82 -4.73
C VAL A 354 -6.71 -20.67 -3.75
N ILE A 355 -7.67 -19.76 -3.74
CA ILE A 355 -7.83 -18.75 -2.70
C ILE A 355 -9.16 -18.95 -1.97
N ALA A 356 -9.11 -19.01 -0.65
CA ALA A 356 -10.27 -19.02 0.23
C ALA A 356 -10.29 -17.72 1.03
N GLN A 357 -11.44 -17.04 1.06
CA GLN A 357 -11.61 -15.76 1.77
C GLN A 357 -12.91 -15.82 2.58
N LEU A 358 -12.86 -15.39 3.83
CA LEU A 358 -14.04 -15.19 4.67
C LEU A 358 -14.00 -13.76 5.22
N SER A 359 -15.07 -13.01 4.97
CA SER A 359 -15.24 -11.64 5.44
C SER A 359 -16.46 -11.50 6.36
N ALA A 360 -16.36 -10.54 7.27
CA ALA A 360 -17.47 -10.04 8.10
C ALA A 360 -17.73 -8.57 7.78
N TRP A 361 -18.95 -8.14 7.89
CA TRP A 361 -19.47 -6.84 7.52
C TRP A 361 -20.23 -6.22 8.69
N ASP A 362 -20.36 -4.91 8.74
CA ASP A 362 -21.04 -4.18 9.82
C ASP A 362 -22.53 -4.51 9.88
N SER A 363 -23.13 -4.87 8.75
CA SER A 363 -24.53 -5.28 8.67
C SER A 363 -24.77 -6.32 7.56
N GLU A 364 -25.94 -6.99 7.64
CA GLU A 364 -26.39 -7.88 6.55
C GLU A 364 -26.56 -7.13 5.22
N ASN A 365 -26.86 -5.83 5.25
CA ASN A 365 -26.98 -5.02 4.05
C ASN A 365 -25.60 -4.81 3.40
N ASP A 366 -24.57 -4.48 4.17
CA ASP A 366 -23.22 -4.30 3.66
C ASP A 366 -22.67 -5.63 3.10
N ALA A 367 -22.92 -6.75 3.80
CA ALA A 367 -22.58 -8.07 3.32
C ALA A 367 -23.28 -8.39 1.98
N ARG A 368 -24.52 -7.95 1.79
CA ARG A 368 -25.28 -8.12 0.54
C ARG A 368 -24.71 -7.24 -0.57
N GLU A 369 -24.43 -5.97 -0.30
CA GLU A 369 -23.84 -5.05 -1.29
C GLU A 369 -22.49 -5.57 -1.79
N PHE A 370 -21.66 -6.07 -0.89
CA PHE A 370 -20.38 -6.70 -1.25
C PHE A 370 -20.59 -7.99 -2.06
N PHE A 371 -21.49 -8.88 -1.62
CA PHE A 371 -21.81 -10.14 -2.30
C PHE A 371 -22.27 -9.89 -3.74
N ASP A 372 -23.18 -8.93 -3.95
CA ASP A 372 -23.71 -8.58 -5.27
C ASP A 372 -22.62 -7.97 -6.17
N ALA A 373 -21.76 -7.11 -5.61
CA ALA A 373 -20.63 -6.52 -6.33
C ALA A 373 -19.58 -7.58 -6.70
N TYR A 374 -19.28 -8.50 -5.77
CA TYR A 374 -18.32 -9.58 -6.04
C TYR A 374 -18.86 -10.59 -7.06
N THR A 375 -20.17 -10.84 -7.08
CA THR A 375 -20.86 -11.61 -8.12
C THR A 375 -20.62 -10.96 -9.49
N LYS A 376 -20.96 -9.69 -9.65
CA LYS A 376 -20.72 -8.93 -10.89
C LYS A 376 -19.23 -8.92 -11.30
N ARG A 377 -18.33 -8.75 -10.33
CA ARG A 377 -16.87 -8.80 -10.54
C ARG A 377 -16.47 -10.18 -11.10
N THR A 378 -17.00 -11.26 -10.55
CA THR A 378 -16.71 -12.62 -10.95
C THR A 378 -17.20 -12.90 -12.36
N ASP A 379 -18.42 -12.48 -12.70
CA ASP A 379 -18.97 -12.58 -14.06
C ASP A 379 -18.09 -11.85 -15.09
N ARG A 380 -17.61 -10.66 -14.76
CA ARG A 380 -16.76 -9.87 -15.67
C ARG A 380 -15.34 -10.40 -15.79
N ARG A 381 -14.80 -10.97 -14.72
CA ARG A 381 -13.46 -11.55 -14.72
C ARG A 381 -13.38 -12.83 -15.55
N TYR A 382 -14.41 -13.67 -15.47
CA TYR A 382 -14.45 -14.99 -16.09
C TYR A 382 -15.43 -15.00 -17.25
N GLU A 383 -15.17 -14.20 -18.29
CA GLU A 383 -16.02 -14.10 -19.47
C GLU A 383 -16.33 -15.48 -20.10
N GLY A 384 -17.60 -15.70 -20.49
CA GLY A 384 -18.05 -16.93 -21.15
C GLY A 384 -18.25 -18.13 -20.22
N VAL A 385 -18.26 -17.91 -18.91
CA VAL A 385 -18.46 -18.94 -17.89
C VAL A 385 -19.93 -19.33 -17.77
N GLN A 386 -20.22 -20.65 -17.68
CA GLN A 386 -21.53 -21.11 -17.29
C GLN A 386 -21.70 -20.90 -15.79
N VAL A 387 -22.71 -20.13 -15.42
CA VAL A 387 -23.19 -20.01 -14.05
C VAL A 387 -24.09 -21.20 -13.79
N GLU A 388 -23.69 -22.12 -12.89
CA GLU A 388 -24.65 -23.13 -12.38
C GLU A 388 -25.57 -22.41 -11.40
N ASP A 389 -26.88 -22.42 -11.69
CA ASP A 389 -27.89 -21.84 -10.81
C ASP A 389 -27.92 -22.63 -9.49
N GLY A 390 -27.33 -22.03 -8.45
CA GLY A 390 -27.25 -22.63 -7.12
C GLY A 390 -28.55 -22.57 -6.33
N GLY A 391 -29.58 -21.97 -6.88
CA GLY A 391 -30.94 -22.01 -6.34
C GLY A 391 -31.23 -21.05 -5.19
N THR A 392 -30.34 -20.24 -4.71
CA THR A 392 -30.59 -19.21 -3.68
C THR A 392 -29.97 -17.88 -4.01
N SER A 393 -30.54 -16.76 -3.58
CA SER A 393 -30.04 -15.41 -3.72
C SER A 393 -28.71 -15.16 -2.96
N ASP A 394 -28.28 -16.10 -2.14
CA ASP A 394 -27.11 -15.99 -1.25
C ASP A 394 -26.00 -17.02 -1.58
N PHE A 395 -26.11 -17.67 -2.74
CA PHE A 395 -25.12 -18.65 -3.20
C PHE A 395 -24.99 -18.65 -4.73
N HIS A 396 -23.75 -18.52 -5.22
CA HIS A 396 -23.41 -18.65 -6.63
C HIS A 396 -22.23 -19.59 -6.85
N LYS A 397 -22.24 -20.27 -8.00
CA LYS A 397 -21.18 -21.17 -8.43
C LYS A 397 -20.85 -20.93 -9.90
N TRP A 398 -19.56 -20.85 -10.22
CA TRP A 398 -19.05 -20.74 -11.58
C TRP A 398 -18.09 -21.89 -11.89
N GLN A 399 -18.12 -22.37 -13.12
CA GLN A 399 -17.09 -23.22 -13.67
C GLN A 399 -16.19 -22.38 -14.59
N THR A 400 -14.91 -22.30 -14.26
CA THR A 400 -13.97 -21.47 -15.00
C THR A 400 -12.77 -22.27 -15.47
N LYS A 401 -11.97 -21.68 -16.37
CA LYS A 401 -10.71 -22.29 -16.80
C LYS A 401 -9.69 -22.43 -15.68
N GLU A 402 -9.80 -21.58 -14.63
CA GLU A 402 -8.94 -21.59 -13.44
C GLU A 402 -9.47 -22.50 -12.32
N GLY A 403 -10.52 -23.28 -12.55
CA GLY A 403 -11.24 -24.07 -11.54
C GLY A 403 -12.61 -23.50 -11.17
N ASN A 404 -13.29 -24.15 -10.24
CA ASN A 404 -14.59 -23.70 -9.78
C ASN A 404 -14.45 -22.49 -8.85
N VAL A 405 -15.45 -21.58 -8.91
CA VAL A 405 -15.60 -20.47 -8.00
C VAL A 405 -16.91 -20.61 -7.24
N PHE A 406 -16.88 -20.35 -5.94
CA PHE A 406 -18.04 -20.37 -5.07
C PHE A 406 -18.10 -19.08 -4.27
N LEU A 407 -19.29 -18.52 -4.15
CA LEU A 407 -19.60 -17.35 -3.37
C LEU A 407 -20.84 -17.65 -2.53
N GLU A 408 -20.76 -17.50 -1.22
CA GLU A 408 -21.85 -17.76 -0.30
C GLU A 408 -21.93 -16.69 0.78
N ARG A 409 -23.15 -16.14 1.00
CA ARG A 409 -23.43 -15.20 2.08
C ARG A 409 -24.25 -15.88 3.18
N ARG A 410 -23.92 -15.66 4.43
CA ARG A 410 -24.69 -16.07 5.60
C ARG A 410 -24.74 -14.91 6.61
N GLY A 411 -25.90 -14.22 6.66
CA GLY A 411 -26.03 -13.02 7.50
C GLY A 411 -25.02 -11.95 7.09
N GLU A 412 -24.22 -11.54 8.04
CA GLU A 412 -23.16 -10.51 7.89
C GLU A 412 -21.82 -11.06 7.36
N ARG A 413 -21.76 -12.32 6.92
CA ARG A 413 -20.50 -12.95 6.45
C ARG A 413 -20.61 -13.40 5.01
N VAL A 414 -19.49 -13.27 4.29
CA VAL A 414 -19.35 -13.73 2.91
C VAL A 414 -18.12 -14.63 2.78
N LEU A 415 -18.34 -15.85 2.28
CA LEU A 415 -17.30 -16.82 1.94
C LEU A 415 -17.06 -16.82 0.44
N ILE A 416 -15.81 -16.74 0.02
CA ILE A 416 -15.35 -16.81 -1.36
C ILE A 416 -14.34 -17.93 -1.47
N LEU A 417 -14.50 -18.80 -2.49
CA LEU A 417 -13.54 -19.84 -2.82
C LEU A 417 -13.31 -19.81 -4.33
N GLU A 418 -12.11 -19.43 -4.78
CA GLU A 418 -11.77 -19.36 -6.20
C GLU A 418 -10.68 -20.36 -6.58
N GLY A 419 -10.87 -21.05 -7.72
CA GLY A 419 -9.89 -21.93 -8.30
C GLY A 419 -9.95 -23.38 -7.79
N LEU A 420 -11.05 -23.78 -7.16
CA LEU A 420 -11.18 -25.15 -6.65
C LEU A 420 -11.15 -26.16 -7.81
N PRO A 421 -10.23 -27.15 -7.79
CA PRO A 421 -10.16 -28.17 -8.82
C PRO A 421 -11.47 -28.90 -9.05
N PRO A 422 -11.82 -29.20 -10.31
CA PRO A 422 -12.97 -30.06 -10.60
C PRO A 422 -12.86 -31.42 -9.92
N GLY A 423 -13.98 -31.94 -9.41
CA GLY A 423 -14.05 -33.26 -8.76
C GLY A 423 -13.81 -33.25 -7.25
N LEU A 424 -13.40 -32.15 -6.66
CA LEU A 424 -13.36 -32.04 -5.19
C LEU A 424 -14.77 -31.78 -4.62
N ASP A 425 -15.05 -32.39 -3.47
CA ASP A 425 -16.31 -32.15 -2.76
C ASP A 425 -16.30 -30.79 -2.06
N TRP A 426 -16.78 -29.78 -2.78
CA TRP A 426 -16.86 -28.42 -2.28
C TRP A 426 -17.70 -28.32 -0.99
N LYS A 427 -18.70 -29.19 -0.77
CA LYS A 427 -19.55 -29.17 0.44
C LYS A 427 -18.77 -29.52 1.68
N VAL A 428 -17.77 -30.40 1.57
CA VAL A 428 -16.86 -30.74 2.68
C VAL A 428 -15.96 -29.56 2.98
N ILE A 429 -15.38 -28.93 1.96
CA ILE A 429 -14.50 -27.75 2.10
C ILE A 429 -15.29 -26.58 2.69
N ASN A 430 -16.44 -26.25 2.10
CA ASN A 430 -17.33 -25.19 2.56
C ASN A 430 -17.71 -25.36 4.05
N ARG A 431 -18.14 -26.58 4.47
CA ARG A 431 -18.47 -26.87 5.87
C ARG A 431 -17.30 -26.65 6.82
N ASN A 432 -16.07 -26.88 6.37
CA ASN A 432 -14.87 -26.60 7.17
C ASN A 432 -14.58 -25.10 7.26
N LEU A 433 -14.73 -24.35 6.17
CA LEU A 433 -14.45 -22.91 6.15
C LEU A 433 -15.45 -22.07 6.95
N TRP A 434 -16.68 -22.57 7.14
CA TRP A 434 -17.71 -21.92 7.96
C TRP A 434 -17.65 -22.25 9.46
N ARG A 435 -16.69 -23.04 9.91
CA ARG A 435 -16.48 -23.38 11.35
C ARG A 435 -15.69 -22.28 12.05
#